data_39cfac1ea1a26eedd1bf9d47cb377f4f
#
_entry.id   39cfac1ea1a26eedd1bf9d47cb377f4f
#
_cell.length_a   1.000
_cell.length_b   1.000
_cell.length_c   1.000
_cell.angle_alpha   90.00
_cell.angle_beta   90.00
_cell.angle_gamma   90.00
#
_symmetry.space_group_name_H-M   'P 1'
#
loop_
_entity.id
_entity.type
_entity.pdbx_description
1 polymer ?
#
loop_
_entity_poly.entity_id
_entity_poly.type
_entity_poly.pdbx_seq_one_letter_code
_entity_poly.pdbx_strand_id
1 'polypeptide(L)'
;MPASSSDRSDAGAPTVAETSLATRTATRPYIESMIESLRQAGDRPVLRWDGADTTGSQLLAAIYRYARALESLGIARGDLVAMYAPNRPEALAVRYATHLLGAASVYLSAPPASGKRAQMLVDFRPGLVVVFPETAHLLPPTTAPCVAIGPVEDVPPRLDELASEQDAAPMESRARQNDLAVVVSSGGTTGVPKGSVRDFSSYTRMVAVPSPATRRQLANGKLAYLTQALVDTTLLGGGTVILQSAFQPAATLAAIETERVTHLFLVEPQLFDLMDHPDVTQRDLSSLSVLTHIGAAAPPVLRMRARERLGPVIAHPYGASEMGLVSVLTPPEHDLAYPDRFTCAGRVLPGVEVRFRSPDGALHERAGAIEVRSPAMASGYLRRPVEQAMNFIDGWYRTGDLGHLDEDSYLHIHGRVVDCAEIDGRLVTPAALQDLLCRRSDVRYAVIVPDPDTATRIAAVLSWPGQTVDIAGCLDAIAGAFGPSVASTVVVLPVGGIPLTEQGKPNRPEIRQLAASTGR
;
A
#
# COMPACT_ATOMS: atom_id res chain seq x y z
N MET A 1 -12.01 60.44 18.35
CA MET A 1 -12.99 59.36 18.46
C MET A 1 -12.46 58.19 17.65
N PRO A 2 -12.06 57.08 18.22
CA PRO A 2 -11.38 55.98 17.51
C PRO A 2 -12.40 54.95 17.04
N ALA A 3 -12.08 54.36 15.86
CA ALA A 3 -12.80 53.28 15.26
C ALA A 3 -12.42 51.94 15.92
N SER A 4 -13.41 51.10 16.16
CA SER A 4 -13.32 49.79 16.79
C SER A 4 -12.66 48.76 15.88
N SER A 5 -11.59 48.14 16.34
CA SER A 5 -10.99 46.95 15.77
C SER A 5 -11.84 45.72 16.12
N SER A 6 -12.35 45.00 15.14
CA SER A 6 -12.93 43.68 15.31
C SER A 6 -11.83 42.63 15.36
N ASP A 7 -11.68 42.05 16.51
CA ASP A 7 -10.86 40.88 16.81
C ASP A 7 -11.43 39.65 16.04
N ARG A 8 -10.71 39.16 15.06
CA ARG A 8 -10.97 37.85 14.45
C ARG A 8 -10.04 36.86 15.13
N SER A 9 -10.59 36.08 16.04
CA SER A 9 -9.94 34.92 16.63
C SER A 9 -9.44 33.96 15.54
N ASP A 10 -8.16 33.91 15.42
CA ASP A 10 -7.39 32.94 14.63
C ASP A 10 -7.54 31.56 15.29
N ALA A 11 -8.46 30.73 14.76
CA ALA A 11 -8.55 29.34 15.14
C ALA A 11 -7.43 28.60 14.40
N GLY A 12 -6.26 28.56 15.01
CA GLY A 12 -5.11 27.84 14.51
C GLY A 12 -5.44 26.37 14.21
N ALA A 13 -5.22 25.96 12.98
CA ALA A 13 -5.19 24.56 12.60
C ALA A 13 -4.15 23.83 13.45
N PRO A 14 -4.41 22.60 13.96
CA PRO A 14 -3.45 21.89 14.76
C PRO A 14 -2.21 21.58 13.93
N THR A 15 -1.09 22.17 14.30
CA THR A 15 0.22 21.84 13.77
C THR A 15 0.55 20.39 14.11
N VAL A 16 0.99 19.62 13.09
CA VAL A 16 1.44 18.22 13.19
C VAL A 16 2.74 18.07 14.04
N ALA A 17 3.25 19.13 14.57
CA ALA A 17 4.42 19.20 15.41
C ALA A 17 3.99 19.28 16.88
N GLU A 18 3.76 18.13 17.49
CA GLU A 18 3.90 17.86 18.92
C GLU A 18 3.12 16.62 19.36
N THR A 19 3.15 15.57 18.54
CA THR A 19 2.90 14.25 19.09
C THR A 19 4.25 13.57 19.23
N SER A 20 4.92 13.85 20.34
CA SER A 20 5.96 12.98 20.88
C SER A 20 5.42 11.54 20.77
N LEU A 21 5.91 10.75 19.80
CA LEU A 21 5.89 9.31 19.88
C LEU A 21 6.84 8.87 21.00
N ALA A 22 6.57 9.40 22.22
CA ALA A 22 7.07 8.78 23.42
C ALA A 22 6.69 7.32 23.30
N THR A 23 7.66 6.47 23.34
CA THR A 23 7.65 5.03 23.53
C THR A 23 6.52 4.61 24.50
N ARG A 24 5.27 4.69 24.03
CA ARG A 24 4.17 3.93 24.63
C ARG A 24 4.45 2.49 24.23
N THR A 25 5.12 1.76 25.11
CA THR A 25 5.11 0.31 25.09
C THR A 25 3.66 -0.09 24.86
N ALA A 26 3.36 -0.65 23.69
CA ALA A 26 2.03 -1.11 23.40
C ALA A 26 1.71 -2.17 24.46
N THR A 27 0.87 -1.81 25.42
CA THR A 27 0.62 -2.62 26.62
C THR A 27 -0.38 -3.73 26.34
N ARG A 28 -1.04 -3.70 25.17
CA ARG A 28 -2.01 -4.74 24.76
C ARG A 28 -2.11 -4.85 23.23
N PRO A 29 -2.46 -6.04 22.68
CA PRO A 29 -2.70 -6.25 21.26
C PRO A 29 -3.78 -5.31 20.70
N TYR A 30 -3.61 -4.81 19.47
CA TYR A 30 -4.53 -3.89 18.82
C TYR A 30 -5.97 -4.43 18.74
N ILE A 31 -6.14 -5.75 18.66
CA ILE A 31 -7.46 -6.38 18.56
C ILE A 31 -8.35 -6.08 19.77
N GLU A 32 -7.77 -5.96 20.95
CA GLU A 32 -8.52 -5.57 22.15
C GLU A 32 -9.02 -4.12 22.06
N SER A 33 -8.18 -3.22 21.54
CA SER A 33 -8.56 -1.84 21.27
C SER A 33 -9.60 -1.75 20.14
N MET A 34 -9.51 -2.64 19.14
CA MET A 34 -10.50 -2.75 18.07
C MET A 34 -11.87 -3.17 18.61
N ILE A 35 -11.93 -4.21 19.45
CA ILE A 35 -13.16 -4.65 20.10
C ILE A 35 -13.79 -3.53 20.93
N GLU A 36 -12.96 -2.80 21.66
CA GLU A 36 -13.42 -1.66 22.46
C GLU A 36 -13.96 -0.50 21.58
N SER A 37 -13.24 -0.16 20.51
CA SER A 37 -13.69 0.87 19.55
C SER A 37 -15.03 0.50 18.89
N LEU A 38 -15.20 -0.76 18.48
CA LEU A 38 -16.45 -1.24 17.90
C LEU A 38 -17.60 -1.24 18.92
N ARG A 39 -17.33 -1.57 20.19
CA ARG A 39 -18.31 -1.50 21.27
C ARG A 39 -18.77 -0.06 21.51
N GLN A 40 -17.83 0.89 21.54
CA GLN A 40 -18.12 2.31 21.69
C GLN A 40 -18.88 2.88 20.48
N ALA A 41 -18.66 2.34 19.28
CA ALA A 41 -19.41 2.71 18.10
C ALA A 41 -20.89 2.30 18.19
N GLY A 42 -21.22 1.19 18.86
CA GLY A 42 -22.59 0.74 19.06
C GLY A 42 -23.36 0.61 17.74
N ASP A 43 -24.47 1.31 17.62
CA ASP A 43 -25.32 1.30 16.41
C ASP A 43 -24.86 2.30 15.33
N ARG A 44 -23.75 2.99 15.54
CA ARG A 44 -23.16 3.86 14.51
C ARG A 44 -22.54 3.01 13.39
N PRO A 45 -22.76 3.38 12.10
CA PRO A 45 -22.12 2.72 10.97
C PRO A 45 -20.60 2.83 11.03
N VAL A 46 -19.91 1.71 10.93
CA VAL A 46 -18.45 1.61 10.87
C VAL A 46 -17.95 1.10 9.53
N LEU A 47 -18.77 0.31 8.82
CA LEU A 47 -18.49 -0.12 7.45
C LEU A 47 -19.67 0.25 6.56
N ARG A 48 -19.37 0.56 5.30
CA ARG A 48 -20.35 0.70 4.23
C ARG A 48 -19.89 -0.10 3.03
N TRP A 49 -20.76 -0.95 2.53
CA TRP A 49 -20.50 -1.82 1.40
C TRP A 49 -21.77 -2.03 0.58
N ASP A 50 -21.69 -1.82 -0.74
CA ASP A 50 -22.81 -1.99 -1.68
C ASP A 50 -24.11 -1.29 -1.23
N GLY A 51 -23.96 -0.06 -0.75
CA GLY A 51 -25.07 0.75 -0.26
C GLY A 51 -25.61 0.38 1.13
N ALA A 52 -25.15 -0.73 1.72
CA ALA A 52 -25.55 -1.18 3.06
C ALA A 52 -24.54 -0.76 4.13
N ASP A 53 -25.05 -0.40 5.30
CA ASP A 53 -24.27 -0.08 6.47
C ASP A 53 -24.10 -1.30 7.38
N THR A 54 -22.92 -1.45 7.98
CA THR A 54 -22.67 -2.38 9.09
C THR A 54 -22.30 -1.55 10.32
N THR A 55 -23.04 -1.69 11.39
CA THR A 55 -22.80 -0.96 12.64
C THR A 55 -21.67 -1.61 13.46
N GLY A 56 -21.15 -0.86 14.46
CA GLY A 56 -20.16 -1.42 15.39
C GLY A 56 -20.69 -2.66 16.09
N SER A 57 -21.93 -2.64 16.58
CA SER A 57 -22.59 -3.79 17.22
C SER A 57 -22.72 -4.99 16.29
N GLN A 58 -23.10 -4.77 15.03
CA GLN A 58 -23.24 -5.83 14.04
C GLN A 58 -21.89 -6.47 13.68
N LEU A 59 -20.85 -5.64 13.42
CA LEU A 59 -19.52 -6.15 13.14
C LEU A 59 -18.95 -6.92 14.32
N LEU A 60 -19.16 -6.42 15.55
CA LEU A 60 -18.69 -7.08 16.76
C LEU A 60 -19.38 -8.44 16.97
N ALA A 61 -20.69 -8.52 16.77
CA ALA A 61 -21.44 -9.78 16.80
C ALA A 61 -20.93 -10.78 15.76
N ALA A 62 -20.64 -10.32 14.54
CA ALA A 62 -20.07 -11.17 13.50
C ALA A 62 -18.68 -11.68 13.89
N ILE A 63 -17.81 -10.83 14.47
CA ILE A 63 -16.49 -11.23 14.96
C ILE A 63 -16.60 -12.36 15.99
N TYR A 64 -17.50 -12.26 16.97
CA TYR A 64 -17.66 -13.28 18.00
C TYR A 64 -18.20 -14.60 17.42
N ARG A 65 -19.16 -14.54 16.50
CA ARG A 65 -19.67 -15.75 15.82
C ARG A 65 -18.61 -16.43 14.98
N TYR A 66 -17.87 -15.67 14.16
CA TYR A 66 -16.79 -16.23 13.38
C TYR A 66 -15.65 -16.77 14.23
N ALA A 67 -15.36 -16.16 15.39
CA ALA A 67 -14.34 -16.68 16.30
C ALA A 67 -14.72 -18.07 16.83
N ARG A 68 -15.97 -18.29 17.25
CA ARG A 68 -16.48 -19.60 17.68
C ARG A 68 -16.51 -20.61 16.54
N ALA A 69 -16.92 -20.20 15.35
CA ALA A 69 -16.88 -21.08 14.18
C ALA A 69 -15.46 -21.50 13.81
N LEU A 70 -14.50 -20.58 13.83
CA LEU A 70 -13.08 -20.90 13.62
C LEU A 70 -12.53 -21.82 14.71
N GLU A 71 -12.89 -21.58 15.97
CA GLU A 71 -12.50 -22.44 17.09
C GLU A 71 -13.08 -23.87 16.96
N SER A 72 -14.34 -24.02 16.49
CA SER A 72 -14.94 -25.33 16.23
C SER A 72 -14.25 -26.10 15.10
N LEU A 73 -13.60 -25.40 14.19
CA LEU A 73 -12.75 -25.96 13.13
C LEU A 73 -11.30 -26.25 13.60
N GLY A 74 -11.01 -26.05 14.88
CA GLY A 74 -9.71 -26.33 15.48
C GLY A 74 -8.71 -25.18 15.40
N ILE A 75 -9.10 -23.98 14.94
CA ILE A 75 -8.21 -22.82 14.93
C ILE A 75 -7.99 -22.31 16.35
N ALA A 76 -6.72 -22.20 16.71
CA ALA A 76 -6.27 -21.81 18.03
C ALA A 76 -5.17 -20.73 17.96
N ARG A 77 -4.75 -20.25 19.13
CA ARG A 77 -3.63 -19.32 19.27
C ARG A 77 -2.36 -19.88 18.62
N GLY A 78 -1.73 -19.09 17.75
CA GLY A 78 -0.50 -19.44 17.03
C GLY A 78 -0.71 -20.04 15.65
N ASP A 79 -1.94 -20.39 15.28
CA ASP A 79 -2.26 -20.84 13.94
C ASP A 79 -2.22 -19.68 12.92
N LEU A 80 -2.19 -20.01 11.64
CA LEU A 80 -2.26 -19.07 10.53
C LEU A 80 -3.52 -19.34 9.70
N VAL A 81 -4.40 -18.35 9.58
CA VAL A 81 -5.54 -18.36 8.67
C VAL A 81 -5.21 -17.54 7.43
N ALA A 82 -5.28 -18.16 6.27
CA ALA A 82 -5.05 -17.53 4.99
C ALA A 82 -6.38 -17.23 4.28
N MET A 83 -6.46 -16.11 3.58
CA MET A 83 -7.70 -15.68 2.94
C MET A 83 -7.45 -15.19 1.51
N TYR A 84 -8.17 -15.75 0.55
CA TYR A 84 -8.42 -15.11 -0.74
C TYR A 84 -9.70 -14.29 -0.59
N ALA A 85 -9.58 -13.06 -0.13
CA ALA A 85 -10.74 -12.27 0.28
C ALA A 85 -10.99 -11.07 -0.63
N PRO A 86 -12.25 -10.81 -1.02
CA PRO A 86 -12.69 -9.55 -1.60
C PRO A 86 -12.80 -8.47 -0.51
N ASN A 87 -13.01 -7.22 -0.94
CA ASN A 87 -13.27 -6.11 -0.03
C ASN A 87 -14.73 -6.16 0.48
N ARG A 88 -14.98 -7.01 1.47
CA ARG A 88 -16.31 -7.24 2.06
C ARG A 88 -16.25 -7.20 3.58
N PRO A 89 -17.37 -6.84 4.27
CA PRO A 89 -17.42 -6.85 5.73
C PRO A 89 -17.05 -8.19 6.37
N GLU A 90 -17.44 -9.31 5.76
CA GLU A 90 -17.16 -10.65 6.25
C GLU A 90 -15.65 -10.94 6.27
N ALA A 91 -14.90 -10.46 5.28
CA ALA A 91 -13.46 -10.63 5.23
C ALA A 91 -12.75 -9.94 6.42
N LEU A 92 -13.25 -8.78 6.83
CA LEU A 92 -12.78 -8.07 8.01
C LEU A 92 -13.20 -8.79 9.29
N ALA A 93 -14.44 -9.25 9.38
CA ALA A 93 -14.96 -9.97 10.54
C ALA A 93 -14.17 -11.26 10.81
N VAL A 94 -13.89 -12.06 9.77
CA VAL A 94 -13.08 -13.29 9.88
C VAL A 94 -11.64 -12.97 10.31
N ARG A 95 -11.05 -11.92 9.77
CA ARG A 95 -9.70 -11.51 10.16
C ARG A 95 -9.63 -11.09 11.62
N TYR A 96 -10.58 -10.29 12.10
CA TYR A 96 -10.62 -9.88 13.51
C TYR A 96 -10.98 -11.04 14.43
N ALA A 97 -11.84 -11.96 14.01
CA ALA A 97 -12.13 -13.20 14.71
C ALA A 97 -10.86 -14.07 14.88
N THR A 98 -10.08 -14.23 13.81
CA THR A 98 -8.79 -14.91 13.84
C THR A 98 -7.84 -14.29 14.87
N HIS A 99 -7.71 -12.96 14.86
CA HIS A 99 -6.86 -12.25 15.81
C HIS A 99 -7.38 -12.29 17.25
N LEU A 100 -8.70 -12.33 17.45
CA LEU A 100 -9.31 -12.52 18.77
C LEU A 100 -8.93 -13.86 19.40
N LEU A 101 -8.82 -14.91 18.59
CA LEU A 101 -8.32 -16.23 19.01
C LEU A 101 -6.80 -16.25 19.24
N GLY A 102 -6.08 -15.19 18.93
CA GLY A 102 -4.61 -15.14 19.00
C GLY A 102 -3.92 -15.89 17.85
N ALA A 103 -4.66 -16.19 16.80
CA ALA A 103 -4.13 -16.71 15.55
C ALA A 103 -3.71 -15.59 14.61
N ALA A 104 -2.80 -15.89 13.69
CA ALA A 104 -2.32 -14.96 12.67
C ALA A 104 -3.18 -14.98 11.41
N SER A 105 -3.21 -13.88 10.68
CA SER A 105 -3.88 -13.83 9.39
C SER A 105 -2.95 -13.44 8.24
N VAL A 106 -3.28 -13.89 7.04
CA VAL A 106 -2.69 -13.44 5.79
C VAL A 106 -3.77 -13.27 4.72
N TYR A 107 -3.84 -12.07 4.13
CA TYR A 107 -4.52 -11.92 2.86
C TYR A 107 -3.56 -12.35 1.75
N LEU A 108 -3.94 -13.40 1.02
CA LEU A 108 -3.11 -13.98 -0.01
C LEU A 108 -3.07 -13.10 -1.25
N SER A 109 -1.86 -12.87 -1.78
CA SER A 109 -1.70 -12.35 -3.13
C SER A 109 -2.09 -13.42 -4.14
N ALA A 110 -2.53 -13.02 -5.32
CA ALA A 110 -3.00 -13.92 -6.37
C ALA A 110 -2.16 -13.77 -7.66
N PRO A 111 -0.88 -14.19 -7.67
CA PRO A 111 -0.11 -14.20 -8.90
C PRO A 111 -0.84 -15.03 -9.97
N PRO A 112 -0.78 -14.64 -11.27
CA PRO A 112 -1.53 -15.29 -12.33
C PRO A 112 -1.27 -16.79 -12.43
N ALA A 113 -0.02 -17.22 -12.22
CA ALA A 113 0.35 -18.63 -12.32
C ALA A 113 -0.15 -19.43 -11.10
N SER A 114 -1.02 -20.42 -11.34
CA SER A 114 -1.57 -21.31 -10.32
C SER A 114 -0.47 -22.02 -9.51
N GLY A 115 0.61 -22.47 -10.16
CA GLY A 115 1.75 -23.07 -9.48
C GLY A 115 2.43 -22.17 -8.45
N LYS A 116 2.51 -20.85 -8.70
CA LYS A 116 3.04 -19.90 -7.72
C LYS A 116 2.10 -19.75 -6.52
N ARG A 117 0.78 -19.79 -6.74
CA ARG A 117 -0.22 -19.77 -5.65
C ARG A 117 -0.15 -21.04 -4.80
N ALA A 118 -0.02 -22.21 -5.45
CA ALA A 118 0.16 -23.49 -4.75
C ALA A 118 1.44 -23.49 -3.91
N GLN A 119 2.56 -23.04 -4.49
CA GLN A 119 3.84 -22.95 -3.77
C GLN A 119 3.75 -22.00 -2.57
N MET A 120 3.01 -20.90 -2.68
CA MET A 120 2.80 -19.96 -1.58
C MET A 120 2.05 -20.62 -0.42
N LEU A 121 1.02 -21.44 -0.67
CA LEU A 121 0.33 -22.20 0.37
C LEU A 121 1.24 -23.25 1.03
N VAL A 122 2.09 -23.92 0.24
CA VAL A 122 3.11 -24.85 0.77
C VAL A 122 4.12 -24.11 1.67
N ASP A 123 4.57 -22.93 1.27
CA ASP A 123 5.54 -22.14 2.02
C ASP A 123 4.94 -21.55 3.31
N PHE A 124 3.72 -21.05 3.25
CA PHE A 124 3.05 -20.41 4.39
C PHE A 124 2.47 -21.42 5.38
N ARG A 125 2.05 -22.61 4.91
CA ARG A 125 1.43 -23.68 5.70
C ARG A 125 0.28 -23.16 6.59
N PRO A 126 -0.77 -22.57 6.02
CA PRO A 126 -1.91 -22.14 6.81
C PRO A 126 -2.62 -23.33 7.42
N GLY A 127 -3.14 -23.15 8.65
CA GLY A 127 -4.04 -24.11 9.29
C GLY A 127 -5.42 -24.13 8.64
N LEU A 128 -5.81 -23.00 7.98
CA LEU A 128 -7.08 -22.87 7.27
C LEU A 128 -6.92 -21.88 6.13
N VAL A 129 -7.58 -22.17 5.00
CA VAL A 129 -7.73 -21.25 3.87
C VAL A 129 -9.20 -20.87 3.72
N VAL A 130 -9.50 -19.58 3.74
CA VAL A 130 -10.86 -19.04 3.55
C VAL A 130 -10.98 -18.46 2.16
N VAL A 131 -12.03 -18.84 1.43
CA VAL A 131 -12.34 -18.35 0.09
C VAL A 131 -13.75 -17.78 0.02
N PHE A 132 -14.01 -16.98 -1.00
CA PHE A 132 -15.30 -16.38 -1.30
C PHE A 132 -15.70 -16.71 -2.73
N PRO A 133 -16.98 -16.63 -3.12
CA PRO A 133 -17.39 -16.90 -4.50
C PRO A 133 -16.60 -16.12 -5.54
N GLU A 134 -16.31 -14.84 -5.24
CA GLU A 134 -15.57 -13.93 -6.11
C GLU A 134 -14.10 -14.32 -6.27
N THR A 135 -13.54 -15.07 -5.33
CA THR A 135 -12.10 -15.40 -5.27
C THR A 135 -11.84 -16.91 -5.32
N ALA A 136 -12.86 -17.74 -5.39
CA ALA A 136 -12.73 -19.20 -5.41
C ALA A 136 -11.83 -19.70 -6.56
N HIS A 137 -11.91 -19.05 -7.73
CA HIS A 137 -11.07 -19.33 -8.90
C HIS A 137 -9.56 -19.12 -8.66
N LEU A 138 -9.19 -18.41 -7.57
CA LEU A 138 -7.79 -18.18 -7.18
C LEU A 138 -7.22 -19.35 -6.36
N LEU A 139 -8.07 -20.18 -5.76
CA LEU A 139 -7.63 -21.32 -4.94
C LEU A 139 -6.93 -22.35 -5.86
N PRO A 140 -5.63 -22.61 -5.67
CA PRO A 140 -4.96 -23.68 -6.39
C PRO A 140 -5.28 -25.03 -5.76
N PRO A 141 -5.00 -26.16 -6.44
CA PRO A 141 -4.98 -27.46 -5.79
C PRO A 141 -4.11 -27.41 -4.53
N THR A 142 -4.67 -27.84 -3.39
CA THR A 142 -4.01 -27.75 -2.10
C THR A 142 -4.49 -28.88 -1.17
N THR A 143 -3.63 -29.27 -0.22
CA THR A 143 -3.97 -30.17 0.89
C THR A 143 -4.31 -29.40 2.18
N ALA A 144 -4.18 -28.05 2.17
CA ALA A 144 -4.57 -27.24 3.32
C ALA A 144 -6.09 -27.31 3.52
N PRO A 145 -6.59 -27.37 4.76
CA PRO A 145 -8.02 -27.27 5.03
C PRO A 145 -8.60 -25.99 4.46
N CYS A 146 -9.75 -26.08 3.77
CA CYS A 146 -10.41 -24.97 3.13
C CYS A 146 -11.85 -24.81 3.63
N VAL A 147 -12.32 -23.57 3.73
CA VAL A 147 -13.72 -23.23 4.01
C VAL A 147 -14.15 -22.09 3.11
N ALA A 148 -15.45 -21.99 2.85
CA ALA A 148 -16.01 -20.91 2.05
C ALA A 148 -16.86 -19.96 2.90
N ILE A 149 -16.95 -18.68 2.47
CA ILE A 149 -17.98 -17.74 2.89
C ILE A 149 -18.88 -17.49 1.68
N GLY A 150 -20.14 -17.91 1.79
CA GLY A 150 -21.05 -18.02 0.67
C GLY A 150 -20.86 -19.31 -0.14
N PRO A 151 -21.72 -19.53 -1.15
CA PRO A 151 -21.71 -20.77 -1.93
C PRO A 151 -20.50 -20.83 -2.86
N VAL A 152 -19.61 -21.79 -2.60
CA VAL A 152 -18.47 -22.13 -3.44
C VAL A 152 -18.52 -23.63 -3.72
N GLU A 153 -18.50 -24.00 -4.99
CA GLU A 153 -18.48 -25.40 -5.43
C GLU A 153 -17.20 -26.09 -4.92
N ASP A 154 -17.33 -27.32 -4.45
CA ASP A 154 -16.23 -28.16 -3.96
C ASP A 154 -15.44 -27.62 -2.74
N VAL A 155 -15.96 -26.63 -2.03
CA VAL A 155 -15.32 -26.11 -0.79
C VAL A 155 -16.31 -26.13 0.41
N PRO A 156 -16.67 -27.31 0.94
CA PRO A 156 -17.34 -27.42 2.24
C PRO A 156 -16.30 -27.46 3.37
N PRO A 157 -16.63 -27.09 4.63
CA PRO A 157 -17.90 -26.48 5.04
C PRO A 157 -17.97 -24.97 4.75
N ARG A 158 -19.18 -24.43 4.91
CA ARG A 158 -19.42 -22.98 4.82
C ARG A 158 -19.25 -22.32 6.18
N LEU A 159 -18.24 -21.44 6.28
CA LEU A 159 -17.90 -20.76 7.52
C LEU A 159 -19.00 -19.75 7.96
N ASP A 160 -19.69 -19.12 7.00
CA ASP A 160 -20.81 -18.22 7.29
C ASP A 160 -22.02 -18.97 7.88
N GLU A 161 -22.32 -20.19 7.43
CA GLU A 161 -23.35 -21.05 8.01
C GLU A 161 -22.95 -21.49 9.43
N LEU A 162 -21.74 -22.02 9.59
CA LEU A 162 -21.23 -22.36 10.92
C LEU A 162 -21.25 -21.19 11.90
N ALA A 163 -20.93 -19.98 11.43
CA ALA A 163 -20.96 -18.78 12.25
C ALA A 163 -22.39 -18.36 12.60
N SER A 164 -23.36 -18.58 11.71
CA SER A 164 -24.77 -18.23 11.96
C SER A 164 -25.38 -19.05 13.12
N GLU A 165 -24.88 -20.24 13.34
CA GLU A 165 -25.27 -21.15 14.44
C GLU A 165 -24.62 -20.80 15.78
N GLN A 166 -23.64 -19.89 15.79
CA GLN A 166 -22.89 -19.54 16.98
C GLN A 166 -23.53 -18.36 17.74
N ASP A 167 -23.33 -18.35 19.05
CA ASP A 167 -23.67 -17.22 19.90
C ASP A 167 -22.80 -16.00 19.60
N ALA A 168 -23.40 -14.82 19.68
CA ALA A 168 -22.73 -13.53 19.55
C ALA A 168 -22.26 -12.95 20.90
N ALA A 169 -22.36 -13.69 21.99
CA ALA A 169 -21.90 -13.25 23.31
C ALA A 169 -20.40 -12.84 23.27
N PRO A 170 -20.00 -11.86 24.07
CA PRO A 170 -18.61 -11.39 24.11
C PRO A 170 -17.61 -12.52 24.39
N MET A 171 -16.47 -12.46 23.71
CA MET A 171 -15.31 -13.31 23.94
C MET A 171 -14.12 -12.46 24.36
N GLU A 172 -13.30 -13.00 25.27
CA GLU A 172 -12.02 -12.40 25.62
C GLU A 172 -10.95 -12.70 24.55
N SER A 173 -10.04 -11.75 24.34
CA SER A 173 -8.91 -11.94 23.43
C SER A 173 -7.91 -12.94 23.99
N ARG A 174 -7.45 -13.85 23.13
CA ARG A 174 -6.34 -14.77 23.45
C ARG A 174 -5.02 -14.31 22.85
N ALA A 175 -5.02 -13.18 22.13
CA ALA A 175 -3.83 -12.63 21.52
C ALA A 175 -2.81 -12.19 22.57
N ARG A 176 -1.53 -12.42 22.31
CA ARG A 176 -0.42 -11.94 23.12
C ARG A 176 0.53 -11.09 22.26
N GLN A 177 1.22 -10.16 22.89
CA GLN A 177 2.08 -9.19 22.18
C GLN A 177 3.10 -9.83 21.24
N ASN A 178 3.72 -10.93 21.66
CA ASN A 178 4.79 -11.60 20.92
C ASN A 178 4.28 -12.72 19.98
N ASP A 179 2.96 -12.95 19.91
CA ASP A 179 2.41 -13.90 18.96
C ASP A 179 2.40 -13.29 17.55
N LEU A 180 2.60 -14.13 16.53
CA LEU A 180 2.41 -13.72 15.16
C LEU A 180 0.98 -13.20 14.96
N ALA A 181 0.85 -12.00 14.40
CA ALA A 181 -0.44 -11.37 14.11
C ALA A 181 -0.73 -11.36 12.62
N VAL A 182 0.19 -10.84 11.84
CA VAL A 182 -0.03 -10.58 10.41
C VAL A 182 1.15 -11.06 9.58
N VAL A 183 0.83 -11.75 8.51
CA VAL A 183 1.74 -12.00 7.40
C VAL A 183 1.29 -11.11 6.23
N VAL A 184 2.19 -10.24 5.76
CA VAL A 184 1.92 -9.44 4.55
C VAL A 184 2.63 -10.09 3.38
N SER A 185 1.86 -10.64 2.45
CA SER A 185 2.38 -11.26 1.24
C SER A 185 2.99 -10.18 0.33
N SER A 186 4.27 -10.26 0.04
CA SER A 186 4.91 -9.32 -0.88
C SER A 186 4.50 -9.62 -2.33
N GLY A 187 4.30 -8.58 -3.14
CA GLY A 187 4.04 -8.74 -4.57
C GLY A 187 5.33 -8.89 -5.37
N GLY A 188 6.19 -9.83 -5.01
CA GLY A 188 7.47 -10.03 -5.67
C GLY A 188 7.33 -10.14 -7.20
N THR A 189 7.98 -9.23 -7.94
CA THR A 189 7.97 -9.20 -9.41
C THR A 189 8.78 -10.35 -10.03
N THR A 190 9.57 -11.07 -9.22
CA THR A 190 10.58 -12.02 -9.71
C THR A 190 10.44 -13.45 -9.18
N GLY A 191 9.50 -13.75 -8.27
CA GLY A 191 9.44 -15.08 -7.65
C GLY A 191 8.10 -15.44 -7.02
N VAL A 192 8.10 -16.46 -6.15
CA VAL A 192 6.99 -16.75 -5.24
C VAL A 192 6.91 -15.62 -4.20
N PRO A 193 5.72 -15.05 -3.93
CA PRO A 193 5.57 -14.00 -2.93
C PRO A 193 6.13 -14.41 -1.57
N LYS A 194 6.85 -13.49 -0.92
CA LYS A 194 7.36 -13.68 0.44
C LYS A 194 6.36 -13.11 1.43
N GLY A 195 6.25 -13.70 2.60
CA GLY A 195 5.44 -13.18 3.70
C GLY A 195 6.30 -12.44 4.72
N SER A 196 6.24 -11.11 4.77
CA SER A 196 6.82 -10.35 5.90
C SER A 196 5.95 -10.51 7.13
N VAL A 197 6.56 -10.78 8.29
CA VAL A 197 5.84 -11.16 9.52
C VAL A 197 5.89 -10.06 10.57
N ARG A 198 4.75 -9.83 11.23
CA ARG A 198 4.64 -8.96 12.41
C ARG A 198 3.92 -9.68 13.54
N ASP A 199 4.46 -9.54 14.73
CA ASP A 199 3.75 -9.87 15.95
C ASP A 199 2.66 -8.81 16.28
N PHE A 200 1.81 -9.10 17.27
CA PHE A 200 0.78 -8.14 17.67
C PHE A 200 1.37 -6.83 18.18
N SER A 201 2.55 -6.85 18.81
CA SER A 201 3.20 -5.64 19.32
C SER A 201 3.62 -4.70 18.19
N SER A 202 4.37 -5.19 17.20
CA SER A 202 4.83 -4.39 16.06
C SER A 202 3.67 -3.95 15.16
N TYR A 203 2.67 -4.82 14.99
CA TYR A 203 1.47 -4.45 14.24
C TYR A 203 0.64 -3.40 14.96
N THR A 204 0.49 -3.49 16.29
CA THR A 204 -0.18 -2.45 17.10
C THR A 204 0.50 -1.10 16.93
N ARG A 205 1.84 -1.05 16.98
CA ARG A 205 2.59 0.21 16.73
C ARG A 205 2.33 0.79 15.35
N MET A 206 2.10 -0.05 14.36
CA MET A 206 1.82 0.36 12.99
C MET A 206 0.41 0.97 12.82
N VAL A 207 -0.62 0.43 13.49
CA VAL A 207 -2.02 0.78 13.24
C VAL A 207 -2.67 1.65 14.33
N ALA A 208 -2.15 1.63 15.56
CA ALA A 208 -2.68 2.43 16.67
C ALA A 208 -2.12 3.87 16.66
N VAL A 209 -2.13 4.47 15.48
CA VAL A 209 -1.77 5.89 15.30
C VAL A 209 -3.02 6.77 15.42
N PRO A 210 -2.88 8.04 15.83
CA PRO A 210 -4.02 8.95 15.94
C PRO A 210 -4.81 9.05 14.63
N SER A 211 -6.12 8.86 14.71
CA SER A 211 -7.04 8.96 13.58
C SER A 211 -8.35 9.57 14.07
N PRO A 212 -8.88 10.62 13.41
CA PRO A 212 -10.10 11.27 13.86
C PRO A 212 -11.32 10.38 13.59
N ALA A 213 -12.32 10.43 14.48
CA ALA A 213 -13.58 9.71 14.30
C ALA A 213 -14.39 10.18 13.07
N THR A 214 -14.07 11.36 12.54
CA THR A 214 -14.64 11.88 11.29
C THR A 214 -14.02 11.30 10.03
N ARG A 215 -12.95 10.47 10.16
CA ARG A 215 -12.31 9.83 9.01
C ARG A 215 -13.26 8.90 8.30
N ARG A 216 -13.39 9.10 6.99
CA ARG A 216 -14.13 8.25 6.05
C ARG A 216 -13.15 7.71 5.03
N GLN A 217 -12.67 6.49 5.26
CA GLN A 217 -11.64 5.86 4.45
C GLN A 217 -12.27 5.06 3.31
N LEU A 218 -11.98 5.41 2.08
CA LEU A 218 -12.29 4.54 0.94
C LEU A 218 -11.23 3.45 0.78
N ALA A 219 -11.67 2.19 0.80
CA ALA A 219 -10.86 1.01 0.56
C ALA A 219 -11.29 0.37 -0.78
N ASN A 220 -10.62 0.73 -1.86
CA ASN A 220 -10.83 0.23 -3.22
C ASN A 220 -9.62 -0.54 -3.77
N GLY A 221 -8.51 -0.60 -3.02
CA GLY A 221 -7.41 -1.52 -3.23
C GLY A 221 -7.62 -2.81 -2.44
N LYS A 222 -6.90 -3.89 -2.79
CA LYS A 222 -6.99 -5.16 -2.06
C LYS A 222 -6.65 -4.97 -0.58
N LEU A 223 -7.38 -5.66 0.29
CA LEU A 223 -7.14 -5.67 1.74
C LEU A 223 -5.75 -6.21 2.12
N ALA A 224 -5.12 -6.99 1.26
CA ALA A 224 -3.68 -7.25 1.34
C ALA A 224 -2.90 -5.91 1.33
N TYR A 225 -1.74 -5.88 1.93
CA TYR A 225 -0.83 -4.72 1.93
C TYR A 225 -1.31 -3.54 2.81
N LEU A 226 -1.08 -2.30 2.34
CA LEU A 226 -1.36 -1.09 3.12
C LEU A 226 -2.85 -0.88 3.41
N THR A 227 -3.74 -1.31 2.53
CA THR A 227 -5.19 -1.11 2.69
C THR A 227 -5.69 -1.65 4.02
N GLN A 228 -5.26 -2.85 4.44
CA GLN A 228 -5.67 -3.41 5.73
C GLN A 228 -5.25 -2.54 6.92
N ALA A 229 -4.05 -1.96 6.88
CA ALA A 229 -3.57 -1.10 7.97
C ALA A 229 -4.36 0.22 8.04
N LEU A 230 -4.72 0.78 6.88
CA LEU A 230 -5.55 2.00 6.82
C LEU A 230 -6.98 1.74 7.31
N VAL A 231 -7.55 0.57 7.00
CA VAL A 231 -8.84 0.12 7.54
C VAL A 231 -8.76 0.02 9.05
N ASP A 232 -7.76 -0.70 9.58
CA ASP A 232 -7.59 -0.87 11.03
C ASP A 232 -7.39 0.45 11.76
N THR A 233 -6.53 1.33 11.24
CA THR A 233 -6.31 2.68 11.80
C THR A 233 -7.61 3.49 11.84
N THR A 234 -8.43 3.38 10.78
CA THR A 234 -9.70 4.11 10.70
C THR A 234 -10.69 3.62 11.74
N LEU A 235 -10.87 2.31 11.86
CA LEU A 235 -11.79 1.70 12.83
C LEU A 235 -11.33 1.90 14.27
N LEU A 236 -10.02 1.81 14.54
CA LEU A 236 -9.44 2.11 15.85
C LEU A 236 -9.68 3.56 16.29
N GLY A 237 -9.66 4.50 15.33
CA GLY A 237 -9.98 5.92 15.57
C GLY A 237 -11.48 6.21 15.64
N GLY A 238 -12.35 5.21 15.47
CA GLY A 238 -13.80 5.37 15.45
C GLY A 238 -14.35 5.93 14.15
N GLY A 239 -13.59 5.94 13.07
CA GLY A 239 -14.03 6.37 11.73
C GLY A 239 -14.88 5.32 11.01
N THR A 240 -15.23 5.61 9.76
CA THR A 240 -16.02 4.74 8.89
C THR A 240 -15.21 4.31 7.68
N VAL A 241 -15.29 3.04 7.30
CA VAL A 241 -14.66 2.49 6.10
C VAL A 241 -15.70 2.22 5.03
N ILE A 242 -15.49 2.76 3.84
CA ILE A 242 -16.27 2.49 2.63
C ILE A 242 -15.50 1.44 1.82
N LEU A 243 -16.13 0.30 1.57
CA LEU A 243 -15.53 -0.80 0.81
C LEU A 243 -16.00 -0.76 -0.63
N GLN A 244 -15.08 -0.79 -1.58
CA GLN A 244 -15.35 -1.03 -2.98
C GLN A 244 -14.56 -2.27 -3.45
N SER A 245 -15.12 -3.06 -4.34
CA SER A 245 -14.54 -4.33 -4.80
C SER A 245 -13.19 -4.13 -5.49
N ALA A 246 -13.04 -3.04 -6.25
CA ALA A 246 -11.82 -2.68 -6.97
C ALA A 246 -11.81 -1.19 -7.30
N PHE A 247 -10.63 -0.68 -7.64
CA PHE A 247 -10.48 0.66 -8.17
C PHE A 247 -11.10 0.77 -9.56
N GLN A 248 -12.00 1.75 -9.71
CA GLN A 248 -12.56 2.22 -10.97
C GLN A 248 -12.63 3.75 -10.88
N PRO A 249 -12.00 4.53 -11.78
CA PRO A 249 -11.89 5.98 -11.64
C PRO A 249 -13.24 6.67 -11.43
N ALA A 250 -14.23 6.40 -12.30
CA ALA A 250 -15.57 7.00 -12.19
C ALA A 250 -16.27 6.63 -10.89
N ALA A 251 -16.24 5.36 -10.48
CA ALA A 251 -16.87 4.90 -9.24
C ALA A 251 -16.17 5.46 -8.00
N THR A 252 -14.83 5.62 -8.06
CA THR A 252 -14.05 6.22 -6.98
C THR A 252 -14.38 7.71 -6.82
N LEU A 253 -14.47 8.47 -7.93
CA LEU A 253 -14.87 9.88 -7.91
C LEU A 253 -16.32 10.05 -7.41
N ALA A 254 -17.23 9.20 -7.86
CA ALA A 254 -18.61 9.20 -7.37
C ALA A 254 -18.69 8.92 -5.87
N ALA A 255 -17.91 7.94 -5.37
CA ALA A 255 -17.86 7.61 -3.94
C ALA A 255 -17.29 8.77 -3.09
N ILE A 256 -16.29 9.51 -3.59
CA ILE A 256 -15.78 10.68 -2.87
C ILE A 256 -16.91 11.68 -2.62
N GLU A 257 -17.72 11.97 -3.63
CA GLU A 257 -18.87 12.89 -3.53
C GLU A 257 -19.98 12.32 -2.64
N THR A 258 -20.51 11.13 -2.98
CA THR A 258 -21.72 10.59 -2.35
C THR A 258 -21.49 10.10 -0.93
N GLU A 259 -20.34 9.50 -0.67
CA GLU A 259 -19.98 8.96 0.65
C GLU A 259 -19.14 9.95 1.47
N ARG A 260 -18.90 11.16 0.96
CA ARG A 260 -18.08 12.19 1.63
C ARG A 260 -16.75 11.63 2.12
N VAL A 261 -16.04 10.91 1.22
CA VAL A 261 -14.75 10.30 1.52
C VAL A 261 -13.74 11.38 1.90
N THR A 262 -13.05 11.17 3.02
CA THR A 262 -12.01 12.09 3.49
C THR A 262 -10.60 11.57 3.21
N HIS A 263 -10.44 10.24 3.13
CA HIS A 263 -9.14 9.59 2.96
C HIS A 263 -9.22 8.50 1.88
N LEU A 264 -8.26 8.52 0.98
CA LEU A 264 -8.13 7.58 -0.13
C LEU A 264 -6.68 7.13 -0.23
N PHE A 265 -6.47 5.87 -0.60
CA PHE A 265 -5.16 5.32 -0.94
C PHE A 265 -5.15 4.80 -2.37
N LEU A 266 -4.18 5.22 -3.16
CA LEU A 266 -3.98 4.77 -4.54
C LEU A 266 -2.50 4.42 -4.77
N VAL A 267 -2.25 3.51 -5.70
CA VAL A 267 -0.93 3.34 -6.30
C VAL A 267 -0.78 4.28 -7.49
N GLU A 268 0.47 4.46 -7.95
CA GLU A 268 0.80 5.46 -8.96
C GLU A 268 -0.07 5.43 -10.22
N PRO A 269 -0.25 4.30 -10.95
CA PRO A 269 -1.09 4.29 -12.15
C PRO A 269 -2.56 4.65 -11.89
N GLN A 270 -3.08 4.24 -10.73
CA GLN A 270 -4.45 4.57 -10.34
C GLN A 270 -4.63 6.07 -10.06
N LEU A 271 -3.60 6.72 -9.51
CA LEU A 271 -3.62 8.19 -9.32
C LEU A 271 -3.76 8.90 -10.67
N PHE A 272 -3.06 8.44 -11.73
CA PHE A 272 -3.19 9.05 -13.05
C PHE A 272 -4.56 8.84 -13.65
N ASP A 273 -5.06 7.61 -13.57
CA ASP A 273 -6.38 7.28 -14.09
C ASP A 273 -7.47 8.09 -13.38
N LEU A 274 -7.32 8.33 -12.07
CA LEU A 274 -8.24 9.17 -11.32
C LEU A 274 -8.15 10.65 -11.72
N MET A 275 -6.94 11.24 -11.68
CA MET A 275 -6.77 12.68 -11.93
C MET A 275 -7.02 13.09 -13.39
N ASP A 276 -6.87 12.15 -14.33
CA ASP A 276 -7.08 12.39 -15.75
C ASP A 276 -8.50 12.01 -16.20
N HIS A 277 -9.34 11.47 -15.31
CA HIS A 277 -10.73 11.13 -15.64
C HIS A 277 -11.57 12.41 -15.84
N PRO A 278 -12.45 12.46 -16.87
CA PRO A 278 -13.30 13.63 -17.13
C PRO A 278 -14.13 14.09 -15.92
N ASP A 279 -14.61 13.16 -15.13
CA ASP A 279 -15.45 13.43 -13.97
C ASP A 279 -14.72 14.19 -12.85
N VAL A 280 -13.39 14.26 -12.86
CA VAL A 280 -12.62 14.93 -11.80
C VAL A 280 -13.01 16.41 -11.63
N THR A 281 -13.43 17.07 -12.73
CA THR A 281 -13.88 18.46 -12.72
C THR A 281 -15.39 18.62 -12.56
N GLN A 282 -16.14 17.50 -12.54
CA GLN A 282 -17.60 17.51 -12.50
C GLN A 282 -18.15 17.08 -11.13
N ARG A 283 -17.32 16.44 -10.29
CA ARG A 283 -17.68 15.92 -8.98
C ARG A 283 -17.26 16.84 -7.85
N ASP A 284 -18.03 16.85 -6.77
CA ASP A 284 -17.62 17.50 -5.52
C ASP A 284 -16.60 16.64 -4.76
N LEU A 285 -15.32 17.03 -4.87
CA LEU A 285 -14.22 16.38 -4.17
C LEU A 285 -13.84 17.10 -2.87
N SER A 286 -14.59 18.09 -2.42
CA SER A 286 -14.26 18.96 -1.28
C SER A 286 -14.13 18.25 0.07
N SER A 287 -14.69 17.06 0.19
CA SER A 287 -14.56 16.23 1.40
C SER A 287 -13.17 15.56 1.50
N LEU A 288 -12.48 15.36 0.37
CA LEU A 288 -11.18 14.68 0.34
C LEU A 288 -10.11 15.54 1.02
N SER A 289 -9.54 15.03 2.09
CA SER A 289 -8.51 15.71 2.88
C SER A 289 -7.12 15.12 2.63
N VAL A 290 -7.05 13.79 2.42
CA VAL A 290 -5.80 13.08 2.19
C VAL A 290 -5.97 12.01 1.11
N LEU A 291 -5.20 12.14 0.03
CA LEU A 291 -4.97 11.10 -0.94
C LEU A 291 -3.54 10.58 -0.77
N THR A 292 -3.41 9.42 -0.13
CA THR A 292 -2.13 8.76 0.05
C THR A 292 -1.71 8.06 -1.25
N HIS A 293 -0.50 8.35 -1.71
CA HIS A 293 0.06 7.76 -2.92
C HIS A 293 1.40 7.09 -2.61
N ILE A 294 1.50 5.77 -2.80
CA ILE A 294 2.69 4.97 -2.48
C ILE A 294 2.87 3.83 -3.49
N GLY A 295 4.04 3.27 -3.55
CA GLY A 295 4.29 2.01 -4.24
C GLY A 295 5.17 2.10 -5.48
N ALA A 296 5.48 3.30 -5.95
CA ALA A 296 6.50 3.59 -6.95
C ALA A 296 7.08 4.99 -6.72
N ALA A 297 8.23 5.27 -7.31
CA ALA A 297 8.77 6.62 -7.35
C ALA A 297 7.91 7.43 -8.34
N ALA A 298 6.91 8.13 -7.85
CA ALA A 298 6.08 8.96 -8.67
C ALA A 298 6.88 10.16 -9.22
N PRO A 299 6.93 10.34 -10.54
CA PRO A 299 7.62 11.47 -11.12
C PRO A 299 7.12 12.80 -10.55
N PRO A 300 8.01 13.75 -10.25
CA PRO A 300 7.64 15.07 -9.76
C PRO A 300 6.56 15.74 -10.60
N VAL A 301 6.69 15.71 -11.93
CA VAL A 301 5.71 16.32 -12.85
C VAL A 301 4.30 15.76 -12.67
N LEU A 302 4.17 14.48 -12.37
CA LEU A 302 2.86 13.86 -12.18
C LEU A 302 2.25 14.19 -10.82
N ARG A 303 3.07 14.31 -9.79
CA ARG A 303 2.61 14.79 -8.46
C ARG A 303 2.21 16.26 -8.51
N MET A 304 2.93 17.10 -9.26
CA MET A 304 2.54 18.49 -9.51
C MET A 304 1.18 18.54 -10.21
N ARG A 305 0.99 17.77 -11.29
CA ARG A 305 -0.28 17.69 -12.01
C ARG A 305 -1.43 17.18 -11.10
N ALA A 306 -1.17 16.19 -10.25
CA ALA A 306 -2.16 15.73 -9.28
C ALA A 306 -2.52 16.82 -8.27
N ARG A 307 -1.53 17.57 -7.78
CA ARG A 307 -1.75 18.70 -6.88
C ARG A 307 -2.59 19.82 -7.52
N GLU A 308 -2.35 20.11 -8.79
CA GLU A 308 -3.12 21.10 -9.56
C GLU A 308 -4.59 20.67 -9.74
N ARG A 309 -4.83 19.39 -10.05
CA ARG A 309 -6.17 18.87 -10.38
C ARG A 309 -7.00 18.49 -9.18
N LEU A 310 -6.39 17.96 -8.14
CA LEU A 310 -7.07 17.42 -6.96
C LEU A 310 -6.98 18.34 -5.73
N GLY A 311 -6.18 19.42 -5.81
CA GLY A 311 -5.97 20.33 -4.70
C GLY A 311 -4.91 19.84 -3.69
N PRO A 312 -4.82 20.47 -2.50
CA PRO A 312 -3.77 20.21 -1.49
C PRO A 312 -4.07 18.95 -0.66
N VAL A 313 -4.28 17.82 -1.32
CA VAL A 313 -4.69 16.57 -0.67
C VAL A 313 -3.67 15.43 -0.81
N ILE A 314 -2.62 15.63 -1.63
CA ILE A 314 -1.66 14.57 -1.94
C ILE A 314 -0.70 14.35 -0.77
N ALA A 315 -0.59 13.10 -0.31
CA ALA A 315 0.45 12.65 0.60
C ALA A 315 1.29 11.57 -0.09
N HIS A 316 2.61 11.74 -0.10
CA HIS A 316 3.54 10.80 -0.72
C HIS A 316 4.46 10.18 0.33
N PRO A 317 4.12 9.03 0.91
CA PRO A 317 5.00 8.30 1.81
C PRO A 317 5.96 7.37 1.06
N TYR A 318 7.10 7.11 1.69
CA TYR A 318 8.00 6.02 1.34
C TYR A 318 7.91 4.92 2.40
N GLY A 319 7.83 3.67 1.95
CA GLY A 319 7.72 2.52 2.82
C GLY A 319 7.56 1.21 2.07
N ALA A 320 7.66 0.12 2.83
CA ALA A 320 7.44 -1.25 2.33
C ALA A 320 6.84 -2.14 3.40
N SER A 321 6.36 -3.32 3.00
CA SER A 321 5.82 -4.32 3.92
C SER A 321 6.82 -4.75 4.99
N GLU A 322 8.11 -4.67 4.72
CA GLU A 322 9.19 -5.06 5.63
C GLU A 322 9.50 -4.00 6.69
N MET A 323 9.45 -2.73 6.32
CA MET A 323 9.93 -1.64 7.17
C MET A 323 8.83 -0.71 7.71
N GLY A 324 7.58 -0.87 7.24
CA GLY A 324 6.50 0.07 7.52
C GLY A 324 6.67 1.39 6.74
N LEU A 325 6.03 2.45 7.21
CA LEU A 325 6.23 3.79 6.66
C LEU A 325 7.51 4.40 7.24
N VAL A 326 8.34 4.97 6.38
CA VAL A 326 9.65 5.55 6.70
C VAL A 326 9.63 7.06 6.68
N SER A 327 9.08 7.64 5.62
CA SER A 327 8.96 9.08 5.45
C SER A 327 7.66 9.45 4.78
N VAL A 328 7.27 10.71 4.86
CA VAL A 328 6.08 11.23 4.16
C VAL A 328 6.30 12.69 3.77
N LEU A 329 5.98 13.00 2.51
CA LEU A 329 5.72 14.37 2.06
C LEU A 329 4.22 14.61 2.23
N THR A 330 3.87 15.51 3.12
CA THR A 330 2.48 15.78 3.54
C THR A 330 1.73 16.66 2.52
N PRO A 331 0.38 16.73 2.56
CA PRO A 331 -0.36 17.60 1.66
C PRO A 331 0.05 19.07 1.68
N PRO A 332 0.32 19.72 2.84
CA PRO A 332 0.84 21.10 2.86
C PRO A 332 2.23 21.25 2.25
N GLU A 333 3.08 20.21 2.31
CA GLU A 333 4.42 20.25 1.74
C GLU A 333 4.44 20.07 0.21
N HIS A 334 3.36 19.55 -0.39
CA HIS A 334 3.15 19.53 -1.83
C HIS A 334 2.74 20.91 -2.33
N ASP A 335 3.60 21.90 -2.15
CA ASP A 335 3.36 23.29 -2.52
C ASP A 335 4.01 23.60 -3.88
N LEU A 336 3.21 24.04 -4.84
CA LEU A 336 3.66 24.39 -6.19
C LEU A 336 4.65 25.58 -6.21
N ALA A 337 4.69 26.39 -5.14
CA ALA A 337 5.71 27.42 -4.98
C ALA A 337 7.12 26.84 -4.72
N TYR A 338 7.21 25.58 -4.34
CA TYR A 338 8.47 24.88 -4.06
C TYR A 338 8.57 23.58 -4.87
N PRO A 339 8.74 23.65 -6.20
CA PRO A 339 8.69 22.50 -7.10
C PRO A 339 9.74 21.43 -6.78
N ASP A 340 10.89 21.81 -6.23
CA ASP A 340 11.96 20.87 -5.86
C ASP A 340 11.52 19.87 -4.76
N ARG A 341 10.56 20.22 -3.91
CA ARG A 341 10.00 19.30 -2.91
C ARG A 341 9.29 18.10 -3.51
N PHE A 342 8.81 18.23 -4.75
CA PHE A 342 8.20 17.08 -5.44
C PHE A 342 9.22 16.02 -5.86
N THR A 343 10.52 16.25 -5.70
CA THR A 343 11.56 15.24 -5.98
C THR A 343 11.81 14.31 -4.77
N CYS A 344 11.35 14.67 -3.57
CA CYS A 344 11.59 13.89 -2.34
C CYS A 344 10.36 13.07 -1.91
N ALA A 345 10.59 12.15 -0.99
CA ALA A 345 9.58 11.35 -0.29
C ALA A 345 9.26 11.90 1.12
N GLY A 346 9.58 13.17 1.36
CA GLY A 346 9.28 13.87 2.61
C GLY A 346 10.25 13.60 3.74
N ARG A 347 9.88 13.99 4.95
CA ARG A 347 10.70 13.86 6.15
C ARG A 347 10.57 12.47 6.76
N VAL A 348 11.68 11.98 7.33
CA VAL A 348 11.71 10.72 8.07
C VAL A 348 10.78 10.83 9.30
N LEU A 349 9.95 9.80 9.50
CA LEU A 349 8.97 9.79 10.59
C LEU A 349 9.63 9.67 11.96
N PRO A 350 9.03 10.23 13.01
CA PRO A 350 9.55 10.12 14.38
C PRO A 350 9.74 8.65 14.79
N GLY A 351 10.90 8.36 15.38
CA GLY A 351 11.28 7.01 15.83
C GLY A 351 11.75 6.08 14.71
N VAL A 352 11.77 6.52 13.46
CA VAL A 352 12.40 5.81 12.35
C VAL A 352 13.83 6.32 12.19
N GLU A 353 14.76 5.39 12.00
CA GLU A 353 16.16 5.68 11.74
C GLU A 353 16.51 5.25 10.31
N VAL A 354 17.25 6.10 9.60
CA VAL A 354 17.75 5.85 8.26
C VAL A 354 19.24 6.04 8.24
N ARG A 355 19.97 5.13 7.61
CA ARG A 355 21.39 5.26 7.31
C ARG A 355 21.66 4.79 5.89
N PHE A 356 22.81 5.12 5.38
CA PHE A 356 23.16 4.84 3.99
C PHE A 356 24.44 4.01 3.94
N ARG A 357 24.54 3.15 2.93
CA ARG A 357 25.71 2.31 2.71
C ARG A 357 26.24 2.54 1.29
N SER A 358 27.54 2.83 1.19
CA SER A 358 28.24 2.91 -0.10
C SER A 358 28.53 1.54 -0.69
N PRO A 359 28.90 1.46 -1.98
CA PRO A 359 29.23 0.19 -2.64
C PRO A 359 30.39 -0.59 -2.00
N ASP A 360 31.34 0.08 -1.37
CA ASP A 360 32.46 -0.53 -0.61
C ASP A 360 32.04 -1.04 0.77
N GLY A 361 30.78 -0.83 1.17
CA GLY A 361 30.21 -1.27 2.43
C GLY A 361 30.35 -0.29 3.58
N ALA A 362 30.98 0.87 3.39
CA ALA A 362 31.06 1.90 4.43
C ALA A 362 29.70 2.53 4.73
N LEU A 363 29.50 2.97 5.97
CA LEU A 363 28.30 3.69 6.39
C LEU A 363 28.48 5.18 6.17
N HIS A 364 27.45 5.81 5.64
CA HIS A 364 27.33 7.26 5.46
C HIS A 364 26.04 7.76 6.07
N GLU A 365 26.02 9.03 6.47
CA GLU A 365 24.85 9.64 7.10
C GLU A 365 23.86 10.18 6.09
N ARG A 366 24.28 10.50 4.88
CA ARG A 366 23.47 11.29 3.93
C ARG A 366 23.17 10.68 2.59
N ALA A 367 23.94 9.71 2.07
CA ALA A 367 23.70 9.17 0.72
C ALA A 367 24.22 7.74 0.55
N GLY A 368 23.53 6.93 -0.25
CA GLY A 368 23.90 5.54 -0.59
C GLY A 368 22.70 4.61 -0.64
N ALA A 369 22.98 3.32 -0.53
CA ALA A 369 21.93 2.31 -0.36
C ALA A 369 21.27 2.46 1.02
N ILE A 370 19.95 2.55 1.03
CA ILE A 370 19.16 2.89 2.22
C ILE A 370 19.01 1.66 3.12
N GLU A 371 19.34 1.81 4.39
CA GLU A 371 19.02 0.87 5.47
C GLU A 371 18.11 1.56 6.49
N VAL A 372 17.08 0.85 6.97
CA VAL A 372 16.04 1.40 7.84
C VAL A 372 15.92 0.58 9.12
N ARG A 373 15.71 1.28 10.24
CA ARG A 373 15.25 0.71 11.51
C ARG A 373 13.99 1.45 11.95
N SER A 374 12.90 0.72 12.20
CA SER A 374 11.58 1.30 12.44
C SER A 374 10.84 0.55 13.56
N PRO A 375 10.06 1.23 14.41
CA PRO A 375 9.21 0.58 15.41
C PRO A 375 8.13 -0.33 14.81
N ALA A 376 7.73 -0.07 13.56
CA ALA A 376 6.74 -0.85 12.81
C ALA A 376 7.37 -1.87 11.85
N MET A 377 8.68 -2.12 11.96
CA MET A 377 9.39 -3.06 11.09
C MET A 377 8.89 -4.49 11.30
N ALA A 378 8.84 -5.27 10.21
CA ALA A 378 8.62 -6.70 10.28
C ALA A 378 9.78 -7.37 11.03
N SER A 379 9.51 -8.46 11.74
CA SER A 379 10.55 -9.25 12.42
C SER A 379 11.32 -10.17 11.47
N GLY A 380 10.89 -10.27 10.21
CA GLY A 380 11.54 -11.08 9.18
C GLY A 380 10.57 -11.58 8.13
N TYR A 381 10.92 -12.71 7.51
CA TYR A 381 10.09 -13.40 6.53
C TYR A 381 9.63 -14.77 7.04
N LEU A 382 8.38 -15.10 6.80
CA LEU A 382 7.80 -16.38 7.19
C LEU A 382 8.56 -17.54 6.51
N ARG A 383 9.25 -18.34 7.33
CA ARG A 383 9.98 -19.56 6.88
C ARG A 383 10.99 -19.33 5.74
N ARG A 384 11.59 -18.14 5.69
CA ARG A 384 12.62 -17.77 4.71
C ARG A 384 13.90 -17.29 5.40
N PRO A 385 14.62 -18.20 6.12
CA PRO A 385 15.77 -17.79 6.93
C PRO A 385 16.94 -17.21 6.13
N VAL A 386 17.13 -17.67 4.89
CA VAL A 386 18.21 -17.17 4.03
C VAL A 386 17.93 -15.72 3.63
N GLU A 387 16.76 -15.45 3.08
CA GLU A 387 16.37 -14.09 2.69
C GLU A 387 16.26 -13.16 3.90
N GLN A 388 15.86 -13.70 5.06
CA GLN A 388 15.87 -12.93 6.31
C GLN A 388 17.29 -12.52 6.71
N ALA A 389 18.23 -13.44 6.71
CA ALA A 389 19.63 -13.15 7.04
C ALA A 389 20.30 -12.16 6.08
N MET A 390 19.86 -12.13 4.81
CA MET A 390 20.38 -11.20 3.80
C MET A 390 19.85 -9.78 3.96
N ASN A 391 18.59 -9.62 4.41
CA ASN A 391 17.90 -8.33 4.39
C ASN A 391 17.73 -7.71 5.79
N PHE A 392 17.66 -8.51 6.86
CA PHE A 392 17.53 -8.03 8.24
C PHE A 392 18.83 -8.31 8.98
N ILE A 393 19.68 -7.28 9.16
CA ILE A 393 21.01 -7.41 9.73
C ILE A 393 21.15 -6.43 10.89
N ASP A 394 21.48 -6.94 12.07
CA ASP A 394 21.72 -6.13 13.29
C ASP A 394 20.57 -5.15 13.60
N GLY A 395 19.32 -5.58 13.37
CA GLY A 395 18.14 -4.77 13.62
C GLY A 395 17.85 -3.72 12.53
N TRP A 396 18.57 -3.76 11.40
CA TRP A 396 18.34 -2.92 10.23
C TRP A 396 17.80 -3.74 9.06
N TYR A 397 16.86 -3.15 8.32
CA TYR A 397 16.38 -3.68 7.06
C TYR A 397 17.09 -3.00 5.89
N ARG A 398 17.68 -3.82 5.01
CA ARG A 398 18.29 -3.38 3.75
C ARG A 398 17.21 -3.24 2.70
N THR A 399 16.89 -2.01 2.32
CA THR A 399 15.75 -1.74 1.42
C THR A 399 16.00 -2.17 -0.02
N GLY A 400 17.27 -2.16 -0.44
CA GLY A 400 17.68 -2.28 -1.84
C GLY A 400 17.41 -1.01 -2.65
N ASP A 401 17.01 0.08 -2.04
CA ASP A 401 16.81 1.39 -2.67
C ASP A 401 18.04 2.28 -2.48
N LEU A 402 18.31 3.12 -3.46
CA LEU A 402 19.33 4.17 -3.43
C LEU A 402 18.68 5.51 -3.11
N GLY A 403 19.31 6.32 -2.27
CA GLY A 403 18.76 7.64 -1.94
C GLY A 403 19.73 8.52 -1.16
N HIS A 404 19.23 9.68 -0.76
CA HIS A 404 19.97 10.62 0.09
C HIS A 404 19.03 11.48 0.94
N LEU A 405 19.58 12.08 2.01
CA LEU A 405 18.98 13.19 2.74
C LEU A 405 19.57 14.51 2.25
N ASP A 406 18.71 15.45 1.90
CA ASP A 406 19.14 16.81 1.59
C ASP A 406 19.52 17.62 2.87
N GLU A 407 19.86 18.90 2.70
CA GLU A 407 20.27 19.77 3.82
C GLU A 407 19.13 20.02 4.81
N ASP A 408 17.88 20.01 4.33
CA ASP A 408 16.65 20.18 5.11
C ASP A 408 16.11 18.85 5.69
N SER A 409 16.86 17.74 5.54
CA SER A 409 16.51 16.40 6.01
C SER A 409 15.27 15.79 5.33
N TYR A 410 15.01 16.15 4.07
CA TYR A 410 14.08 15.42 3.23
C TYR A 410 14.75 14.21 2.59
N LEU A 411 14.05 13.09 2.55
CA LEU A 411 14.54 11.84 1.98
C LEU A 411 14.22 11.79 0.48
N HIS A 412 15.25 11.69 -0.35
CA HIS A 412 15.13 11.50 -1.78
C HIS A 412 15.40 10.04 -2.15
N ILE A 413 14.49 9.44 -2.94
CA ILE A 413 14.60 8.06 -3.40
C ILE A 413 14.92 8.07 -4.89
N HIS A 414 16.07 7.50 -5.26
CA HIS A 414 16.52 7.43 -6.65
C HIS A 414 16.01 6.20 -7.39
N GLY A 415 15.62 5.15 -6.66
CA GLY A 415 15.14 3.88 -7.18
C GLY A 415 15.90 2.69 -6.61
N ARG A 416 15.70 1.51 -7.18
CA ARG A 416 16.44 0.31 -6.79
C ARG A 416 17.92 0.43 -7.16
N VAL A 417 18.81 0.03 -6.28
CA VAL A 417 20.26 0.00 -6.56
C VAL A 417 20.56 -0.72 -7.88
N VAL A 418 19.90 -1.87 -8.09
CA VAL A 418 20.08 -2.70 -9.31
C VAL A 418 19.51 -2.09 -10.58
N ASP A 419 18.62 -1.10 -10.47
CA ASP A 419 17.97 -0.42 -11.60
C ASP A 419 18.70 0.87 -12.00
N CYS A 420 19.54 1.41 -11.10
CA CYS A 420 20.34 2.59 -11.32
C CYS A 420 21.65 2.22 -12.02
N ALA A 421 22.15 3.09 -12.88
CA ALA A 421 23.45 2.90 -13.53
C ALA A 421 24.21 4.22 -13.61
N GLU A 422 25.53 4.13 -13.56
CA GLU A 422 26.40 5.24 -13.88
C GLU A 422 26.78 5.16 -15.36
N ILE A 423 26.47 6.19 -16.13
CA ILE A 423 26.78 6.30 -17.54
C ILE A 423 27.45 7.66 -17.75
N ASP A 424 28.64 7.68 -18.32
CA ASP A 424 29.45 8.89 -18.55
C ASP A 424 29.62 9.76 -17.27
N GLY A 425 29.83 9.10 -16.10
CA GLY A 425 29.99 9.76 -14.82
C GLY A 425 28.71 10.37 -14.23
N ARG A 426 27.53 10.01 -14.78
CA ARG A 426 26.22 10.47 -14.31
C ARG A 426 25.37 9.31 -13.82
N LEU A 427 24.75 9.48 -12.66
CA LEU A 427 23.74 8.54 -12.16
C LEU A 427 22.46 8.66 -13.01
N VAL A 428 22.12 7.58 -13.71
CA VAL A 428 20.89 7.45 -14.52
C VAL A 428 19.92 6.56 -13.78
N THR A 429 18.77 7.10 -13.44
CA THR A 429 17.74 6.38 -12.68
C THR A 429 16.45 6.23 -13.50
N PRO A 430 15.69 5.14 -13.32
CA PRO A 430 14.38 4.99 -13.96
C PRO A 430 13.45 6.18 -13.67
N ALA A 431 13.45 6.68 -12.43
CA ALA A 431 12.59 7.79 -12.03
C ALA A 431 12.90 9.09 -12.76
N ALA A 432 14.19 9.41 -12.99
CA ALA A 432 14.59 10.61 -13.70
C ALA A 432 14.23 10.56 -15.20
N LEU A 433 14.41 9.39 -15.83
CA LEU A 433 13.97 9.18 -17.21
C LEU A 433 12.44 9.23 -17.34
N GLN A 434 11.72 8.65 -16.39
CA GLN A 434 10.26 8.68 -16.34
C GLN A 434 9.74 10.13 -16.20
N ASP A 435 10.32 10.92 -15.30
CA ASP A 435 9.93 12.31 -15.11
C ASP A 435 10.17 13.15 -16.38
N LEU A 436 11.33 12.96 -17.02
CA LEU A 436 11.65 13.63 -18.28
C LEU A 436 10.61 13.34 -19.38
N LEU A 437 10.29 12.06 -19.58
CA LEU A 437 9.32 11.68 -20.61
C LEU A 437 7.91 12.17 -20.28
N CYS A 438 7.49 12.11 -19.01
CA CYS A 438 6.17 12.60 -18.60
C CYS A 438 6.01 14.14 -18.65
N ARG A 439 7.08 14.91 -18.88
CA ARG A 439 7.02 16.36 -19.16
C ARG A 439 6.62 16.68 -20.60
N ARG A 440 6.69 15.71 -21.50
CA ARG A 440 6.32 15.91 -22.90
C ARG A 440 4.81 16.00 -23.06
N SER A 441 4.36 16.87 -23.94
CA SER A 441 2.92 17.10 -24.20
C SER A 441 2.19 15.92 -24.86
N ASP A 442 2.94 15.04 -25.56
CA ASP A 442 2.41 13.83 -26.21
C ASP A 442 2.40 12.61 -25.28
N VAL A 443 3.02 12.69 -24.11
CA VAL A 443 3.12 11.60 -23.13
C VAL A 443 2.18 11.85 -21.95
N ARG A 444 1.21 10.95 -21.79
CA ARG A 444 0.34 10.93 -20.60
C ARG A 444 1.06 10.31 -19.41
N TYR A 445 1.74 9.19 -19.64
CA TYR A 445 2.45 8.44 -18.62
C TYR A 445 3.54 7.56 -19.24
N ALA A 446 4.63 7.35 -18.51
CA ALA A 446 5.71 6.46 -18.91
C ALA A 446 6.18 5.60 -17.73
N VAL A 447 6.67 4.40 -18.02
CA VAL A 447 7.33 3.51 -17.06
C VAL A 447 8.65 3.06 -17.63
N ILE A 448 9.72 3.20 -16.86
CA ILE A 448 11.05 2.75 -17.25
C ILE A 448 11.35 1.41 -16.58
N VAL A 449 11.62 0.41 -17.40
CA VAL A 449 11.94 -0.94 -16.94
C VAL A 449 13.33 -1.33 -17.44
N PRO A 450 14.34 -1.40 -16.56
CA PRO A 450 15.64 -1.93 -16.92
C PRO A 450 15.54 -3.40 -17.33
N ASP A 451 16.28 -3.76 -18.37
CA ASP A 451 16.46 -5.13 -18.79
C ASP A 451 17.85 -5.62 -18.31
N PRO A 452 17.91 -6.57 -17.37
CA PRO A 452 19.17 -7.01 -16.81
C PRO A 452 20.04 -7.79 -17.80
N ASP A 453 19.42 -8.37 -18.85
CA ASP A 453 20.12 -9.24 -19.79
C ASP A 453 20.81 -8.44 -20.92
N THR A 454 20.27 -7.27 -21.26
CA THR A 454 20.76 -6.46 -22.41
C THR A 454 21.37 -5.12 -21.99
N ALA A 455 21.37 -4.78 -20.72
CA ALA A 455 21.73 -3.46 -20.19
C ALA A 455 20.93 -2.30 -20.82
N THR A 456 19.83 -2.59 -21.50
CA THR A 456 18.91 -1.61 -22.06
C THR A 456 17.85 -1.21 -21.04
N ARG A 457 17.12 -0.15 -21.35
CA ARG A 457 15.97 0.34 -20.58
C ARG A 457 14.78 0.47 -21.48
N ILE A 458 13.71 -0.25 -21.16
CA ILE A 458 12.45 -0.17 -21.90
C ILE A 458 11.63 0.96 -21.31
N ALA A 459 11.35 1.98 -22.11
CA ALA A 459 10.41 3.04 -21.78
C ALA A 459 9.04 2.70 -22.37
N ALA A 460 8.18 2.06 -21.56
CA ALA A 460 6.77 1.87 -21.93
C ALA A 460 6.04 3.21 -21.81
N VAL A 461 5.58 3.74 -22.93
CA VAL A 461 5.03 5.11 -23.03
C VAL A 461 3.58 5.07 -23.48
N LEU A 462 2.71 5.67 -22.68
CA LEU A 462 1.28 5.86 -22.94
C LEU A 462 1.03 7.29 -23.39
N SER A 463 0.46 7.47 -24.58
CA SER A 463 0.04 8.78 -25.08
C SER A 463 -1.33 9.20 -24.54
N TRP A 464 -1.67 10.47 -24.72
CA TRP A 464 -3.02 10.94 -24.50
C TRP A 464 -4.00 10.33 -25.52
N PRO A 465 -5.30 10.21 -25.19
CA PRO A 465 -6.30 9.71 -26.13
C PRO A 465 -6.29 10.52 -27.44
N GLY A 466 -6.25 9.81 -28.56
CA GLY A 466 -6.20 10.41 -29.91
C GLY A 466 -4.82 10.94 -30.33
N GLN A 467 -3.79 10.75 -29.51
CA GLN A 467 -2.41 11.10 -29.87
C GLN A 467 -1.54 9.85 -30.05
N THR A 468 -0.42 10.03 -30.72
CA THR A 468 0.62 9.00 -30.90
C THR A 468 1.91 9.45 -30.24
N VAL A 469 2.68 8.50 -29.72
CA VAL A 469 4.00 8.77 -29.12
C VAL A 469 4.99 9.10 -30.24
N ASP A 470 5.64 10.24 -30.13
CA ASP A 470 6.80 10.60 -30.95
C ASP A 470 8.06 9.95 -30.37
N ILE A 471 8.41 8.76 -30.91
CA ILE A 471 9.55 7.97 -30.46
C ILE A 471 10.86 8.75 -30.63
N ALA A 472 11.06 9.40 -31.78
CA ALA A 472 12.28 10.16 -32.06
C ALA A 472 12.43 11.34 -31.07
N GLY A 473 11.35 12.10 -30.87
CA GLY A 473 11.36 13.18 -29.89
C GLY A 473 11.54 12.72 -28.43
N CYS A 474 11.12 11.51 -28.07
CA CYS A 474 11.43 10.92 -26.76
C CYS A 474 12.94 10.65 -26.62
N LEU A 475 13.57 10.06 -27.62
CA LEU A 475 15.01 9.79 -27.63
C LEU A 475 15.84 11.08 -27.67
N ASP A 476 15.42 12.07 -28.46
CA ASP A 476 16.07 13.39 -28.51
C ASP A 476 16.00 14.11 -27.16
N ALA A 477 14.86 14.04 -26.46
CA ALA A 477 14.72 14.59 -25.11
C ALA A 477 15.68 13.91 -24.12
N ILE A 478 15.83 12.57 -24.19
CA ILE A 478 16.76 11.82 -23.35
C ILE A 478 18.21 12.20 -23.71
N ALA A 479 18.54 12.26 -25.00
CA ALA A 479 19.89 12.65 -25.46
C ALA A 479 20.26 14.07 -25.01
N GLY A 480 19.32 15.00 -25.07
CA GLY A 480 19.52 16.39 -24.63
C GLY A 480 19.74 16.52 -23.13
N ALA A 481 19.02 15.75 -22.32
CA ALA A 481 19.10 15.82 -20.86
C ALA A 481 20.22 14.98 -20.25
N PHE A 482 20.46 13.77 -20.77
CA PHE A 482 21.35 12.77 -20.19
C PHE A 482 22.55 12.40 -21.09
N GLY A 483 22.54 12.85 -22.32
CA GLY A 483 23.58 12.54 -23.31
C GLY A 483 23.20 11.40 -24.26
N PRO A 484 23.88 11.31 -25.43
CA PRO A 484 23.59 10.33 -26.48
C PRO A 484 23.86 8.87 -26.02
N SER A 485 24.87 8.67 -25.16
CA SER A 485 25.18 7.35 -24.60
C SER A 485 23.99 6.78 -23.80
N VAL A 486 23.29 7.63 -23.03
CA VAL A 486 22.09 7.18 -22.29
C VAL A 486 20.95 6.90 -23.25
N ALA A 487 20.71 7.79 -24.24
CA ALA A 487 19.64 7.62 -25.22
C ALA A 487 19.78 6.32 -26.01
N SER A 488 21.03 5.92 -26.35
CA SER A 488 21.30 4.67 -27.07
C SER A 488 20.99 3.40 -26.26
N THR A 489 20.83 3.51 -24.92
CA THR A 489 20.41 2.39 -24.05
C THR A 489 18.90 2.31 -23.86
N VAL A 490 18.12 3.26 -24.40
CA VAL A 490 16.66 3.31 -24.19
C VAL A 490 15.91 2.84 -25.42
N VAL A 491 14.98 1.91 -25.21
CA VAL A 491 14.00 1.47 -26.20
C VAL A 491 12.65 2.06 -25.84
N VAL A 492 12.13 2.96 -26.66
CA VAL A 492 10.79 3.55 -26.49
C VAL A 492 9.75 2.61 -27.05
N LEU A 493 8.84 2.12 -26.21
CA LEU A 493 7.76 1.19 -26.52
C LEU A 493 6.41 1.90 -26.32
N PRO A 494 5.75 2.37 -27.39
CA PRO A 494 4.37 2.85 -27.30
C PRO A 494 3.43 1.72 -26.85
N VAL A 495 2.58 1.98 -25.86
CA VAL A 495 1.61 1.01 -25.33
C VAL A 495 0.21 1.61 -25.27
N GLY A 496 -0.81 0.77 -25.48
CA GLY A 496 -2.22 1.16 -25.32
C GLY A 496 -2.68 1.23 -23.87
N GLY A 497 -1.90 0.69 -22.93
CA GLY A 497 -2.09 0.72 -21.49
C GLY A 497 -0.85 0.14 -20.82
N ILE A 498 -0.54 0.60 -19.61
CA ILE A 498 0.56 0.04 -18.83
C ILE A 498 0.12 -1.29 -18.22
N PRO A 499 0.80 -2.42 -18.50
CA PRO A 499 0.54 -3.66 -17.81
C PRO A 499 0.73 -3.52 -16.29
N LEU A 500 -0.24 -3.99 -15.51
CA LEU A 500 -0.23 -3.86 -14.05
C LEU A 500 -0.20 -5.22 -13.36
N THR A 501 0.47 -5.26 -12.22
CA THR A 501 0.37 -6.38 -11.28
C THR A 501 -0.98 -6.35 -10.56
N GLU A 502 -1.31 -7.42 -9.85
CA GLU A 502 -2.47 -7.49 -8.97
C GLU A 502 -2.55 -6.33 -7.95
N GLN A 503 -1.41 -5.77 -7.57
CA GLN A 503 -1.32 -4.62 -6.65
C GLN A 503 -1.56 -3.27 -7.35
N GLY A 504 -1.77 -3.27 -8.67
CA GLY A 504 -1.86 -2.04 -9.46
C GLY A 504 -0.50 -1.39 -9.80
N LYS A 505 0.62 -2.04 -9.49
CA LYS A 505 1.96 -1.56 -9.86
C LYS A 505 2.32 -1.99 -11.28
N PRO A 506 3.23 -1.26 -11.98
CA PRO A 506 3.70 -1.69 -13.29
C PRO A 506 4.27 -3.11 -13.28
N ASN A 507 3.78 -3.94 -14.21
CA ASN A 507 4.21 -5.33 -14.38
C ASN A 507 5.47 -5.40 -15.26
N ARG A 508 6.62 -5.25 -14.63
CA ARG A 508 7.93 -5.22 -15.31
C ARG A 508 8.21 -6.44 -16.21
N PRO A 509 7.94 -7.70 -15.76
CA PRO A 509 8.11 -8.87 -16.63
C PRO A 509 7.27 -8.80 -17.91
N GLU A 510 6.02 -8.38 -17.81
CA GLU A 510 5.13 -8.27 -18.96
C GLU A 510 5.55 -7.16 -19.91
N ILE A 511 6.01 -6.02 -19.39
CA ILE A 511 6.56 -4.93 -20.21
C ILE A 511 7.79 -5.40 -21.00
N ARG A 512 8.70 -6.17 -20.39
CA ARG A 512 9.84 -6.78 -21.10
C ARG A 512 9.40 -7.75 -22.19
N GLN A 513 8.38 -8.55 -21.90
CA GLN A 513 7.83 -9.52 -22.84
C GLN A 513 7.19 -8.83 -24.08
N LEU A 514 6.46 -7.74 -23.86
CA LEU A 514 5.93 -6.90 -24.92
C LEU A 514 7.04 -6.30 -25.80
N ALA A 515 8.10 -5.79 -25.21
CA ALA A 515 9.23 -5.24 -25.96
C ALA A 515 9.90 -6.34 -26.82
N ALA A 516 10.13 -7.52 -26.27
CA ALA A 516 10.70 -8.65 -27.01
C ALA A 516 9.82 -9.10 -28.18
N SER A 517 8.47 -9.08 -28.02
CA SER A 517 7.52 -9.48 -29.05
C SER A 517 7.40 -8.48 -30.21
N THR A 518 7.77 -7.22 -30.00
CA THR A 518 7.75 -6.18 -31.04
C THR A 518 9.02 -6.12 -31.88
N GLY A 519 10.00 -7.01 -31.61
CA GLY A 519 11.26 -7.10 -32.38
C GLY A 519 12.19 -5.90 -32.20
N ARG A 520 12.06 -5.23 -31.09
CA ARG A 520 12.85 -4.03 -30.74
C ARG A 520 13.69 -4.25 -29.50
#